data_f055585ba3b7d6162a09d536b32f6f8b
#
_entry.id   f055585ba3b7d6162a09d536b32f6f8b
#
_cell.length_a   1.000
_cell.length_b   1.000
_cell.length_c   1.000
_cell.angle_alpha   90.00
_cell.angle_beta   90.00
_cell.angle_gamma   90.00
#
_symmetry.space_group_name_H-M   'P 1'
#
loop_
_entity.id
_entity.type
_entity.pdbx_description
1 polymer ?
#
loop_
_entity_poly.entity_id
_entity_poly.type
_entity_poly.pdbx_seq_one_letter_code
_entity_poly.pdbx_strand_id
1 'polypeptide(L)'
;MTHNLQVLGFGALSIDDIIYVDRPLSAGKGKVTSRTQDHGGNVATALVAVAKLGGRAGFIGWLSDQPPADIGARELEWHGVDISFAPRRADARPIRSVITVGPEGDRFIAYDDDVPHGTSEALADSTLAQAEVLLIDGYATHAETIVARARKLGLAVVADIEWTIGPATDRLMSLSNHLVLPLKFAQTYARETDPASILRTLWSDDRTAVVLTDGERGSYVRQAGDAVLWHVPAYEVKAVDTTGAGDCFHGAYAFALTQGKPPVACAVYATAAAAISVTGPGGRMALPDQSACLSWLARENASVPRPIAPPD
;
A
#
# COMPACT_ATOMS: atom_id res chain seq x y z
N MET A 1 8.34 -14.35 -22.03
CA MET A 1 9.31 -14.40 -20.94
C MET A 1 8.58 -14.89 -19.71
N THR A 2 9.08 -15.91 -19.02
CA THR A 2 8.49 -16.34 -17.74
C THR A 2 8.90 -15.32 -16.68
N HIS A 3 7.97 -14.47 -16.24
CA HIS A 3 8.19 -13.55 -15.13
C HIS A 3 8.55 -14.36 -13.87
N ASN A 4 9.70 -14.05 -13.27
CA ASN A 4 10.15 -14.73 -12.06
C ASN A 4 9.49 -14.12 -10.80
N LEU A 5 9.04 -12.86 -10.90
CA LEU A 5 8.29 -12.11 -9.90
C LEU A 5 6.93 -11.69 -10.45
N GLN A 6 5.96 -11.48 -9.59
CA GLN A 6 4.65 -10.93 -9.95
C GLN A 6 4.58 -9.45 -9.63
N VAL A 7 5.02 -9.07 -8.43
CA VAL A 7 5.00 -7.68 -7.96
C VAL A 7 6.39 -7.29 -7.51
N LEU A 8 6.95 -6.26 -8.12
CA LEU A 8 8.09 -5.51 -7.60
C LEU A 8 7.60 -4.26 -6.88
N GLY A 9 8.34 -3.78 -5.89
CA GLY A 9 7.99 -2.51 -5.26
C GLY A 9 9.19 -1.81 -4.62
N PHE A 10 9.09 -0.49 -4.52
CA PHE A 10 9.97 0.35 -3.73
C PHE A 10 9.19 1.53 -3.14
N GLY A 11 9.55 1.89 -1.92
CA GLY A 11 8.89 2.91 -1.14
C GLY A 11 9.24 2.76 0.33
N ALA A 12 8.34 3.15 1.21
CA ALA A 12 8.56 3.10 2.64
C ALA A 12 8.83 1.68 3.16
N LEU A 13 9.85 1.60 3.97
CA LEU A 13 10.18 0.49 4.86
C LEU A 13 10.41 1.09 6.24
N SER A 14 9.62 0.73 7.25
CA SER A 14 9.74 1.31 8.59
C SER A 14 9.91 0.28 9.70
N ILE A 15 10.40 0.76 10.83
CA ILE A 15 10.39 0.07 12.11
C ILE A 15 9.71 0.99 13.10
N ASP A 16 8.67 0.47 13.76
CA ASP A 16 7.79 1.22 14.64
C ASP A 16 7.97 0.72 16.08
N ASP A 17 8.54 1.57 16.94
CA ASP A 17 8.61 1.34 18.39
C ASP A 17 7.29 1.83 19.02
N ILE A 18 6.42 0.90 19.40
CA ILE A 18 5.09 1.17 19.95
C ILE A 18 5.14 1.13 21.46
N ILE A 19 4.75 2.21 22.12
CA ILE A 19 4.76 2.40 23.56
C ILE A 19 3.34 2.65 24.04
N TYR A 20 2.81 1.74 24.85
CA TYR A 20 1.51 1.91 25.50
C TYR A 20 1.68 2.55 26.89
N VAL A 21 0.82 3.52 27.20
CA VAL A 21 0.86 4.26 28.47
C VAL A 21 -0.46 4.12 29.24
N ASP A 22 -0.41 4.31 30.58
CA ASP A 22 -1.53 4.14 31.48
C ASP A 22 -2.52 5.31 31.52
N ARG A 23 -2.24 6.40 30.77
CA ARG A 23 -3.02 7.64 30.80
C ARG A 23 -3.17 8.22 29.39
N PRO A 24 -4.24 9.00 29.14
CA PRO A 24 -4.38 9.77 27.92
C PRO A 24 -3.16 10.66 27.66
N LEU A 25 -2.80 10.83 26.40
CA LEU A 25 -1.63 11.64 26.00
C LEU A 25 -1.77 13.10 26.40
N SER A 26 -3.01 13.60 26.52
CA SER A 26 -3.32 14.94 27.03
C SER A 26 -2.86 15.18 28.47
N ALA A 27 -2.59 14.12 29.25
CA ALA A 27 -2.03 14.23 30.60
C ALA A 27 -0.56 14.68 30.63
N GLY A 28 0.12 14.73 29.49
CA GLY A 28 1.50 15.16 29.32
C GLY A 28 2.57 14.20 29.83
N LYS A 29 2.22 13.24 30.71
CA LYS A 29 3.09 12.15 31.16
C LYS A 29 2.27 10.95 31.60
N GLY A 30 2.79 9.74 31.33
CA GLY A 30 2.20 8.47 31.72
C GLY A 30 3.27 7.42 31.99
N LYS A 31 2.88 6.32 32.64
CA LYS A 31 3.74 5.17 32.89
C LYS A 31 3.64 4.21 31.70
N VAL A 32 4.76 3.71 31.22
CA VAL A 32 4.75 2.67 30.19
C VAL A 32 4.17 1.38 30.76
N THR A 33 3.12 0.86 30.14
CA THR A 33 2.46 -0.39 30.49
C THR A 33 2.96 -1.56 29.65
N SER A 34 3.26 -1.31 28.37
CA SER A 34 3.90 -2.28 27.49
C SER A 34 4.68 -1.57 26.38
N ARG A 35 5.59 -2.31 25.76
CA ARG A 35 6.34 -1.88 24.58
C ARG A 35 6.39 -3.03 23.60
N THR A 36 6.16 -2.72 22.31
CA THR A 36 6.36 -3.64 21.20
C THR A 36 7.16 -2.96 20.10
N GLN A 37 7.82 -3.74 19.26
CA GLN A 37 8.39 -3.25 18.02
C GLN A 37 7.66 -3.96 16.89
N ASP A 38 7.25 -3.22 15.89
CA ASP A 38 6.60 -3.73 14.68
C ASP A 38 7.37 -3.25 13.45
N HIS A 39 7.08 -3.86 12.32
CA HIS A 39 7.65 -3.53 11.02
C HIS A 39 6.55 -3.03 10.09
N GLY A 40 6.78 -1.87 9.49
CA GLY A 40 5.82 -1.16 8.68
C GLY A 40 6.40 -0.66 7.36
N GLY A 41 5.82 0.42 6.89
CA GLY A 41 6.07 1.04 5.60
C GLY A 41 5.10 0.54 4.55
N ASN A 42 4.51 1.48 3.80
CA ASN A 42 3.41 1.21 2.87
C ASN A 42 3.75 0.09 1.86
N VAL A 43 4.81 0.29 1.07
CA VAL A 43 5.19 -0.71 0.06
C VAL A 43 5.72 -1.98 0.71
N ALA A 44 6.50 -1.88 1.79
CA ALA A 44 7.05 -3.06 2.46
C ALA A 44 5.93 -3.97 3.01
N THR A 45 4.91 -3.40 3.66
CA THR A 45 3.75 -4.15 4.17
C THR A 45 2.88 -4.70 3.03
N ALA A 46 2.68 -3.92 1.96
CA ALA A 46 1.95 -4.39 0.79
C ALA A 46 2.63 -5.58 0.10
N LEU A 47 3.97 -5.59 -0.02
CA LEU A 47 4.72 -6.72 -0.57
C LEU A 47 4.65 -7.97 0.32
N VAL A 48 4.67 -7.79 1.65
CA VAL A 48 4.42 -8.89 2.60
C VAL A 48 3.00 -9.45 2.41
N ALA A 49 2.00 -8.59 2.17
CA ALA A 49 0.65 -9.05 1.85
C ALA A 49 0.62 -9.87 0.55
N VAL A 50 1.32 -9.43 -0.52
CA VAL A 50 1.46 -10.22 -1.76
C VAL A 50 2.06 -11.59 -1.47
N ALA A 51 3.15 -11.66 -0.70
CA ALA A 51 3.81 -12.93 -0.37
C ALA A 51 2.90 -13.86 0.44
N LYS A 52 2.19 -13.34 1.44
CA LYS A 52 1.21 -14.13 2.24
C LYS A 52 0.03 -14.63 1.40
N LEU A 53 -0.39 -13.87 0.39
CA LEU A 53 -1.39 -14.31 -0.58
C LEU A 53 -0.87 -15.37 -1.57
N GLY A 54 0.39 -15.78 -1.46
CA GLY A 54 1.02 -16.78 -2.32
C GLY A 54 1.63 -16.21 -3.60
N GLY A 55 1.74 -14.89 -3.71
CA GLY A 55 2.40 -14.21 -4.81
C GLY A 55 3.92 -14.15 -4.64
N ARG A 56 4.64 -13.97 -5.73
CA ARG A 56 6.09 -13.73 -5.75
C ARG A 56 6.35 -12.23 -5.75
N ALA A 57 6.73 -11.71 -4.57
CA ALA A 57 6.99 -10.29 -4.34
C ALA A 57 8.49 -10.01 -4.26
N GLY A 58 8.93 -8.87 -4.78
CA GLY A 58 10.30 -8.41 -4.68
C GLY A 58 10.39 -6.94 -4.25
N PHE A 59 11.29 -6.63 -3.34
CA PHE A 59 11.59 -5.27 -2.91
C PHE A 59 12.86 -4.77 -3.60
N ILE A 60 12.80 -3.60 -4.22
CA ILE A 60 13.90 -2.96 -4.94
C ILE A 60 14.23 -1.55 -4.43
N GLY A 61 13.72 -1.16 -3.27
CA GLY A 61 14.14 0.06 -2.57
C GLY A 61 15.54 -0.06 -1.96
N TRP A 62 16.09 1.06 -1.49
CA TRP A 62 17.37 1.06 -0.80
C TRP A 62 17.34 0.23 0.47
N LEU A 63 18.33 -0.67 0.63
CA LEU A 63 18.56 -1.42 1.86
C LEU A 63 19.99 -1.16 2.38
N SER A 64 20.17 -1.32 3.69
CA SER A 64 21.48 -1.21 4.31
C SER A 64 22.39 -2.39 3.97
N ASP A 65 23.68 -2.14 3.83
CA ASP A 65 24.74 -3.14 3.82
C ASP A 65 25.39 -3.28 5.21
N GLN A 66 24.93 -2.52 6.22
CA GLN A 66 25.52 -2.44 7.55
C GLN A 66 24.56 -2.98 8.63
N PRO A 67 24.97 -3.98 9.45
CA PRO A 67 24.24 -4.31 10.68
C PRO A 67 24.36 -3.14 11.70
N PRO A 68 23.34 -2.85 12.51
CA PRO A 68 22.02 -3.52 12.62
C PRO A 68 20.96 -2.98 11.67
N ALA A 69 21.27 -2.03 10.78
CA ALA A 69 20.28 -1.37 9.92
C ALA A 69 19.68 -2.29 8.85
N ASP A 70 20.21 -3.50 8.68
CA ASP A 70 19.66 -4.54 7.80
C ASP A 70 18.42 -5.27 8.35
N ILE A 71 17.95 -4.88 9.56
CA ILE A 71 16.81 -5.56 10.21
C ILE A 71 15.54 -5.56 9.34
N GLY A 72 15.27 -4.46 8.62
CA GLY A 72 14.16 -4.39 7.69
C GLY A 72 14.30 -5.35 6.51
N ALA A 73 15.52 -5.57 6.02
CA ALA A 73 15.83 -6.52 4.97
C ALA A 73 15.52 -7.95 5.42
N ARG A 74 16.02 -8.34 6.59
CA ARG A 74 15.80 -9.69 7.16
C ARG A 74 14.32 -9.96 7.41
N GLU A 75 13.57 -8.96 7.80
CA GLU A 75 12.16 -9.09 8.06
C GLU A 75 11.37 -9.31 6.75
N LEU A 76 11.74 -8.62 5.68
CA LEU A 76 11.17 -8.86 4.35
C LEU A 76 11.46 -10.29 3.86
N GLU A 77 12.72 -10.75 3.98
CA GLU A 77 13.10 -12.13 3.63
C GLU A 77 12.35 -13.17 4.45
N TRP A 78 12.17 -12.93 5.76
CA TRP A 78 11.42 -13.82 6.65
C TRP A 78 9.97 -14.00 6.19
N HIS A 79 9.37 -12.95 5.60
CA HIS A 79 8.05 -13.00 5.01
C HIS A 79 8.03 -13.50 3.55
N GLY A 80 9.17 -13.91 2.99
CA GLY A 80 9.26 -14.44 1.64
C GLY A 80 9.27 -13.39 0.53
N VAL A 81 9.58 -12.14 0.84
CA VAL A 81 9.82 -11.09 -0.15
C VAL A 81 11.26 -11.19 -0.66
N ASP A 82 11.44 -11.30 -1.97
CA ASP A 82 12.76 -11.33 -2.60
C ASP A 82 13.42 -9.95 -2.54
N ILE A 83 14.59 -9.86 -1.92
CA ILE A 83 15.39 -8.64 -1.80
C ILE A 83 16.68 -8.72 -2.62
N SER A 84 16.87 -9.74 -3.45
CA SER A 84 18.10 -9.99 -4.21
C SER A 84 18.43 -8.87 -5.20
N PHE A 85 17.42 -8.13 -5.66
CA PHE A 85 17.55 -7.00 -6.57
C PHE A 85 17.59 -5.64 -5.85
N ALA A 86 17.45 -5.62 -4.52
CA ALA A 86 17.46 -4.37 -3.76
C ALA A 86 18.88 -3.78 -3.73
N PRO A 87 19.08 -2.54 -4.17
CA PRO A 87 20.38 -1.90 -4.12
C PRO A 87 20.79 -1.63 -2.67
N ARG A 88 22.08 -1.71 -2.40
CA ARG A 88 22.66 -1.55 -1.05
C ARG A 88 23.46 -0.27 -0.96
N ARG A 89 23.37 0.39 0.20
CA ARG A 89 24.19 1.55 0.53
C ARG A 89 24.36 1.69 2.05
N ALA A 90 25.51 2.19 2.46
CA ALA A 90 25.91 2.24 3.88
C ALA A 90 25.04 3.17 4.73
N ASP A 91 24.47 4.22 4.15
CA ASP A 91 23.61 5.20 4.81
C ASP A 91 22.10 4.86 4.71
N ALA A 92 21.75 3.78 4.02
CA ALA A 92 20.38 3.33 4.01
C ALA A 92 19.97 2.75 5.37
N ARG A 93 18.79 3.13 5.81
CA ARG A 93 18.16 2.59 7.02
C ARG A 93 16.64 2.64 6.87
N PRO A 94 15.89 1.81 7.60
CA PRO A 94 14.45 1.97 7.68
C PRO A 94 14.05 3.32 8.28
N ILE A 95 12.91 3.85 7.87
CA ILE A 95 12.21 4.92 8.60
C ILE A 95 12.00 4.43 10.03
N ARG A 96 12.16 5.30 11.01
CA ARG A 96 11.93 4.95 12.40
C ARG A 96 10.80 5.77 12.97
N SER A 97 9.81 5.10 13.59
CA SER A 97 8.73 5.76 14.30
C SER A 97 8.75 5.39 15.79
N VAL A 98 8.36 6.34 16.62
CA VAL A 98 7.97 6.11 18.01
C VAL A 98 6.50 6.44 18.12
N ILE A 99 5.69 5.43 18.39
CA ILE A 99 4.24 5.55 18.47
C ILE A 99 3.83 5.40 19.93
N THR A 100 3.36 6.48 20.55
CA THR A 100 2.81 6.43 21.89
C THR A 100 1.30 6.28 21.81
N VAL A 101 0.75 5.29 22.52
CA VAL A 101 -0.68 4.94 22.51
C VAL A 101 -1.23 5.07 23.91
N GLY A 102 -2.25 5.91 24.09
CA GLY A 102 -3.01 6.05 25.32
C GLY A 102 -4.09 4.97 25.48
N PRO A 103 -4.71 4.86 26.68
CA PRO A 103 -5.70 3.83 26.97
C PRO A 103 -7.01 3.96 26.19
N GLU A 104 -7.28 5.13 25.63
CA GLU A 104 -8.47 5.41 24.81
C GLU A 104 -8.17 5.25 23.31
N GLY A 105 -6.95 4.79 22.95
CA GLY A 105 -6.52 4.62 21.58
C GLY A 105 -6.02 5.91 20.92
N ASP A 106 -5.91 6.99 21.66
CA ASP A 106 -5.26 8.22 21.23
C ASP A 106 -3.78 7.96 20.96
N ARG A 107 -3.27 8.50 19.84
CA ARG A 107 -1.91 8.22 19.37
C ARG A 107 -1.14 9.49 19.07
N PHE A 108 0.14 9.48 19.44
CA PHE A 108 1.12 10.42 18.95
C PHE A 108 2.23 9.65 18.22
N ILE A 109 2.53 10.05 17.01
CA ILE A 109 3.53 9.42 16.15
C ILE A 109 4.63 10.44 15.89
N ALA A 110 5.84 10.16 16.36
CA ALA A 110 7.06 10.84 15.94
C ALA A 110 7.83 9.91 15.02
N TYR A 111 8.30 10.41 13.89
CA TYR A 111 9.05 9.61 12.93
C TYR A 111 10.27 10.36 12.41
N ASP A 112 11.30 9.60 12.01
CA ASP A 112 12.51 10.04 11.34
C ASP A 112 12.54 9.38 9.95
N ASP A 113 12.24 10.17 8.93
CA ASP A 113 12.28 9.78 7.52
C ASP A 113 13.43 10.45 6.75
N ASP A 114 14.41 11.03 7.45
CA ASP A 114 15.66 11.52 6.86
C ASP A 114 16.58 10.33 6.49
N VAL A 115 16.11 9.57 5.52
CA VAL A 115 16.74 8.35 5.01
C VAL A 115 16.77 8.37 3.47
N PRO A 116 17.65 7.61 2.82
CA PRO A 116 17.59 7.46 1.36
C PRO A 116 16.26 6.83 0.92
N HIS A 117 15.50 7.57 0.11
CA HIS A 117 14.25 7.11 -0.48
C HIS A 117 14.44 6.67 -1.94
N GLY A 118 13.43 5.96 -2.48
CA GLY A 118 13.43 5.49 -3.86
C GLY A 118 14.25 4.22 -4.07
N THR A 119 14.94 4.16 -5.20
CA THR A 119 15.79 3.03 -5.61
C THR A 119 16.92 3.53 -6.50
N SER A 120 17.83 2.63 -6.92
CA SER A 120 18.93 2.97 -7.80
C SER A 120 18.47 3.22 -9.24
N GLU A 121 18.86 4.34 -9.82
CA GLU A 121 18.66 4.60 -11.25
C GLU A 121 19.44 3.63 -12.16
N ALA A 122 20.49 3.01 -11.62
CA ALA A 122 21.28 1.97 -12.31
C ALA A 122 20.57 0.60 -12.35
N LEU A 123 19.37 0.48 -11.76
CA LEU A 123 18.58 -0.76 -11.83
C LEU A 123 18.34 -1.15 -13.30
N ALA A 124 18.66 -2.40 -13.66
CA ALA A 124 18.56 -2.84 -15.04
C ALA A 124 17.09 -3.01 -15.48
N ASP A 125 16.77 -2.71 -16.74
CA ASP A 125 15.45 -2.96 -17.32
C ASP A 125 15.09 -4.45 -17.29
N SER A 126 16.08 -5.34 -17.35
CA SER A 126 15.88 -6.79 -17.21
C SER A 126 15.38 -7.19 -15.82
N THR A 127 15.66 -6.41 -14.79
CA THR A 127 15.11 -6.62 -13.44
C THR A 127 13.64 -6.19 -13.40
N LEU A 128 13.32 -5.01 -13.93
CA LEU A 128 11.91 -4.55 -14.03
C LEU A 128 11.06 -5.53 -14.85
N ALA A 129 11.59 -6.00 -15.99
CA ALA A 129 10.90 -6.91 -16.88
C ALA A 129 10.64 -8.32 -16.29
N GLN A 130 11.12 -8.61 -15.08
CA GLN A 130 10.78 -9.84 -14.36
C GLN A 130 9.42 -9.78 -13.67
N ALA A 131 8.81 -8.61 -13.58
CA ALA A 131 7.53 -8.42 -12.90
C ALA A 131 6.42 -7.97 -13.85
N GLU A 132 5.20 -8.15 -13.40
CA GLU A 132 3.97 -7.69 -14.08
C GLU A 132 3.50 -6.35 -13.50
N VAL A 133 3.74 -6.14 -12.21
CA VAL A 133 3.30 -4.96 -11.44
C VAL A 133 4.48 -4.30 -10.76
N LEU A 134 4.55 -2.97 -10.83
CA LEU A 134 5.37 -2.14 -9.97
C LEU A 134 4.46 -1.44 -8.96
N LEU A 135 4.69 -1.70 -7.66
CA LEU A 135 3.98 -1.07 -6.54
C LEU A 135 4.87 0.01 -5.93
N ILE A 136 4.34 1.21 -5.79
CA ILE A 136 5.06 2.39 -5.29
C ILE A 136 4.21 3.20 -4.32
N ASP A 137 4.87 4.01 -3.50
CA ASP A 137 4.24 5.07 -2.69
C ASP A 137 4.80 6.46 -3.01
N GLY A 138 4.46 7.45 -2.21
CA GLY A 138 4.88 8.84 -2.41
C GLY A 138 6.39 9.05 -2.42
N TYR A 139 7.20 8.17 -1.82
CA TYR A 139 8.66 8.24 -1.86
C TYR A 139 9.25 7.88 -3.23
N ALA A 140 8.45 7.34 -4.14
CA ALA A 140 8.89 7.09 -5.52
C ALA A 140 9.15 8.38 -6.32
N THR A 141 8.78 9.55 -5.81
CA THR A 141 9.23 10.85 -6.35
C THR A 141 10.75 11.00 -6.37
N HIS A 142 11.49 10.22 -5.58
CA HIS A 142 12.95 10.15 -5.59
C HIS A 142 13.53 9.20 -6.66
N ALA A 143 12.68 8.53 -7.45
CA ALA A 143 13.09 7.58 -8.49
C ALA A 143 12.07 7.55 -9.65
N GLU A 144 11.56 8.71 -10.07
CA GLU A 144 10.56 8.85 -11.15
C GLU A 144 11.01 8.19 -12.46
N THR A 145 12.33 8.20 -12.76
CA THR A 145 12.91 7.55 -13.95
C THR A 145 12.65 6.05 -13.97
N ILE A 146 12.70 5.37 -12.82
CA ILE A 146 12.41 3.94 -12.70
C ILE A 146 10.92 3.67 -12.95
N VAL A 147 10.04 4.53 -12.44
CA VAL A 147 8.59 4.44 -12.69
C VAL A 147 8.29 4.60 -14.18
N ALA A 148 8.88 5.61 -14.82
CA ALA A 148 8.71 5.83 -16.25
C ALA A 148 9.23 4.64 -17.10
N ARG A 149 10.36 4.04 -16.70
CA ARG A 149 10.91 2.85 -17.38
C ARG A 149 10.01 1.65 -17.22
N ALA A 150 9.47 1.40 -16.00
CA ALA A 150 8.51 0.33 -15.76
C ALA A 150 7.26 0.47 -16.63
N ARG A 151 6.70 1.69 -16.72
CA ARG A 151 5.58 1.99 -17.63
C ARG A 151 5.90 1.68 -19.10
N LYS A 152 7.09 2.11 -19.56
CA LYS A 152 7.56 1.85 -20.93
C LYS A 152 7.76 0.37 -21.22
N LEU A 153 8.12 -0.42 -20.22
CA LEU A 153 8.24 -1.89 -20.30
C LEU A 153 6.89 -2.62 -20.23
N GLY A 154 5.80 -1.89 -19.99
CA GLY A 154 4.43 -2.44 -19.97
C GLY A 154 3.97 -2.95 -18.58
N LEU A 155 4.70 -2.64 -17.52
CA LEU A 155 4.26 -2.98 -16.17
C LEU A 155 3.02 -2.16 -15.78
N ALA A 156 2.11 -2.77 -15.05
CA ALA A 156 1.10 -2.04 -14.32
C ALA A 156 1.76 -1.31 -13.15
N VAL A 157 1.64 0.03 -13.10
CA VAL A 157 2.16 0.82 -11.98
C VAL A 157 1.02 1.16 -11.04
N VAL A 158 1.05 0.54 -9.85
CA VAL A 158 0.08 0.78 -8.77
C VAL A 158 0.71 1.75 -7.78
N ALA A 159 0.07 2.91 -7.60
CA ALA A 159 0.57 3.97 -6.74
C ALA A 159 -0.32 4.19 -5.52
N ASP A 160 0.29 4.10 -4.35
CA ASP A 160 -0.22 4.46 -3.04
C ASP A 160 0.32 5.85 -2.66
N ILE A 161 -0.46 6.89 -2.85
CA ILE A 161 -0.02 8.26 -2.57
C ILE A 161 -0.97 8.88 -1.55
N GLU A 162 -0.41 9.28 -0.41
CA GLU A 162 -1.17 9.80 0.74
C GLU A 162 -0.83 11.26 1.08
N TRP A 163 0.23 11.82 0.47
CA TRP A 163 0.66 13.21 0.68
C TRP A 163 1.21 13.81 -0.62
N THR A 164 1.37 15.13 -0.62
CA THR A 164 1.92 15.85 -1.77
C THR A 164 3.32 16.38 -1.49
N ILE A 165 4.19 16.27 -2.49
CA ILE A 165 5.51 16.92 -2.59
C ILE A 165 5.50 17.88 -3.80
N GLY A 166 4.43 18.68 -3.90
CA GLY A 166 4.26 19.63 -5.01
C GLY A 166 4.29 18.95 -6.39
N PRO A 167 4.95 19.56 -7.41
CA PRO A 167 4.93 19.06 -8.79
C PRO A 167 5.50 17.65 -8.98
N ALA A 168 6.31 17.14 -8.04
CA ALA A 168 6.82 15.77 -8.10
C ALA A 168 5.68 14.74 -7.92
N THR A 169 4.73 15.02 -7.06
CA THR A 169 3.52 14.18 -6.90
C THR A 169 2.71 14.15 -8.18
N ASP A 170 2.51 15.29 -8.86
CA ASP A 170 1.77 15.36 -10.12
C ASP A 170 2.43 14.49 -11.20
N ARG A 171 3.76 14.55 -11.32
CA ARG A 171 4.52 13.71 -12.25
C ARG A 171 4.38 12.23 -11.92
N LEU A 172 4.54 11.86 -10.62
CA LEU A 172 4.39 10.47 -10.18
C LEU A 172 2.98 9.93 -10.48
N MET A 173 1.95 10.71 -10.19
CA MET A 173 0.57 10.36 -10.52
C MET A 173 0.37 10.21 -12.02
N SER A 174 0.99 11.05 -12.86
CA SER A 174 0.89 10.93 -14.32
C SER A 174 1.57 9.67 -14.86
N LEU A 175 2.63 9.20 -14.23
CA LEU A 175 3.35 7.98 -14.59
C LEU A 175 2.62 6.69 -14.16
N SER A 176 1.65 6.78 -13.24
CA SER A 176 0.96 5.64 -12.67
C SER A 176 -0.35 5.37 -13.41
N ASN A 177 -0.57 4.14 -13.87
CA ASN A 177 -1.82 3.77 -14.56
C ASN A 177 -2.88 3.13 -13.64
N HIS A 178 -2.52 2.77 -12.43
CA HIS A 178 -3.43 2.42 -11.37
C HIS A 178 -3.19 3.36 -10.19
N LEU A 179 -4.04 4.37 -10.02
CA LEU A 179 -4.05 5.19 -8.82
C LEU A 179 -4.95 4.54 -7.78
N VAL A 180 -4.38 4.12 -6.67
CA VAL A 180 -5.12 3.59 -5.53
C VAL A 180 -4.84 4.51 -4.35
N LEU A 181 -5.77 5.40 -4.05
CA LEU A 181 -5.54 6.55 -3.18
C LEU A 181 -6.53 6.57 -2.01
N PRO A 182 -6.11 6.96 -0.81
CA PRO A 182 -7.06 7.28 0.25
C PRO A 182 -8.00 8.42 -0.18
N LEU A 183 -9.32 8.25 0.02
CA LEU A 183 -10.31 9.27 -0.35
C LEU A 183 -9.98 10.63 0.27
N LYS A 184 -9.53 10.67 1.53
CA LYS A 184 -9.16 11.91 2.22
C LYS A 184 -8.04 12.67 1.50
N PHE A 185 -7.01 11.96 1.03
CA PHE A 185 -5.94 12.55 0.22
C PHE A 185 -6.50 13.04 -1.12
N ALA A 186 -7.26 12.20 -1.81
CA ALA A 186 -7.82 12.52 -3.12
C ALA A 186 -8.78 13.72 -3.07
N GLN A 187 -9.57 13.89 -2.02
CA GLN A 187 -10.42 15.06 -1.77
C GLN A 187 -9.58 16.35 -1.69
N THR A 188 -8.50 16.30 -0.92
CA THR A 188 -7.61 17.47 -0.76
C THR A 188 -6.90 17.80 -2.07
N TYR A 189 -6.41 16.78 -2.76
CA TYR A 189 -5.66 16.92 -4.00
C TYR A 189 -6.54 17.42 -5.17
N ALA A 190 -7.70 16.80 -5.37
CA ALA A 190 -8.64 17.18 -6.43
C ALA A 190 -9.46 18.44 -6.09
N ARG A 191 -9.47 18.88 -4.81
CA ARG A 191 -10.33 19.96 -4.29
C ARG A 191 -11.83 19.67 -4.50
N GLU A 192 -12.20 18.42 -4.35
CA GLU A 192 -13.54 17.88 -4.55
C GLU A 192 -13.91 17.05 -3.32
N THR A 193 -15.20 16.92 -3.02
CA THR A 193 -15.70 16.13 -1.89
C THR A 193 -16.41 14.86 -2.32
N ASP A 194 -17.08 14.90 -3.50
CA ASP A 194 -17.83 13.78 -4.03
C ASP A 194 -16.90 12.76 -4.70
N PRO A 195 -16.92 11.48 -4.31
CA PRO A 195 -16.06 10.45 -4.90
C PRO A 195 -16.22 10.31 -6.42
N ALA A 196 -17.43 10.45 -6.96
CA ALA A 196 -17.63 10.33 -8.40
C ALA A 196 -16.99 11.49 -9.17
N SER A 197 -17.03 12.71 -8.63
CA SER A 197 -16.36 13.89 -9.20
C SER A 197 -14.84 13.71 -9.13
N ILE A 198 -14.30 13.22 -8.00
CA ILE A 198 -12.87 12.94 -7.85
C ILE A 198 -12.39 11.90 -8.86
N LEU A 199 -13.14 10.80 -9.04
CA LEU A 199 -12.83 9.77 -10.03
C LEU A 199 -12.78 10.32 -11.46
N ARG A 200 -13.62 11.33 -11.78
CA ARG A 200 -13.60 12.00 -13.10
C ARG A 200 -12.41 12.93 -13.22
N THR A 201 -12.13 13.72 -12.20
CA THR A 201 -11.02 14.70 -12.16
C THR A 201 -9.65 14.02 -12.26
N LEU A 202 -9.48 12.87 -11.56
CA LEU A 202 -8.22 12.13 -11.58
C LEU A 202 -8.05 11.20 -12.79
N TRP A 203 -9.05 11.10 -13.64
CA TRP A 203 -8.98 10.24 -14.82
C TRP A 203 -8.14 10.85 -15.94
N SER A 204 -7.41 10.00 -16.64
CA SER A 204 -6.80 10.29 -17.93
C SER A 204 -6.88 9.02 -18.82
N ASP A 205 -6.83 9.18 -20.15
CA ASP A 205 -7.07 8.08 -21.09
C ASP A 205 -5.97 7.01 -21.08
N ASP A 206 -4.81 7.31 -20.54
CA ASP A 206 -3.69 6.39 -20.37
C ASP A 206 -3.73 5.64 -19.02
N ARG A 207 -4.75 5.92 -18.18
CA ARG A 207 -4.98 5.20 -16.94
C ARG A 207 -5.79 3.94 -17.17
N THR A 208 -5.45 2.91 -16.42
CA THR A 208 -6.25 1.67 -16.35
C THR A 208 -7.28 1.74 -15.22
N ALA A 209 -6.95 2.37 -14.09
CA ALA A 209 -7.87 2.53 -12.98
C ALA A 209 -7.55 3.73 -12.10
N VAL A 210 -8.61 4.28 -11.48
CA VAL A 210 -8.56 5.14 -10.29
C VAL A 210 -9.42 4.47 -9.23
N VAL A 211 -8.83 4.21 -8.06
CA VAL A 211 -9.48 3.59 -6.90
C VAL A 211 -9.33 4.53 -5.71
N LEU A 212 -10.42 4.84 -5.04
CA LEU A 212 -10.44 5.67 -3.83
C LEU A 212 -10.84 4.78 -2.64
N THR A 213 -9.92 4.55 -1.70
CA THR A 213 -10.21 3.76 -0.50
C THR A 213 -10.81 4.62 0.60
N ASP A 214 -11.87 4.15 1.27
CA ASP A 214 -12.65 4.91 2.24
C ASP A 214 -12.94 4.13 3.53
N GLY A 215 -11.99 3.31 3.95
CA GLY A 215 -12.05 2.55 5.20
C GLY A 215 -13.32 1.69 5.30
N GLU A 216 -14.12 1.90 6.33
CA GLU A 216 -15.34 1.14 6.60
C GLU A 216 -16.44 1.34 5.54
N ARG A 217 -16.34 2.36 4.69
CA ARG A 217 -17.26 2.58 3.57
C ARG A 217 -16.84 1.83 2.30
N GLY A 218 -15.64 1.24 2.27
CA GLY A 218 -15.13 0.47 1.15
C GLY A 218 -14.29 1.28 0.17
N SER A 219 -14.56 1.16 -1.14
CA SER A 219 -13.81 1.87 -2.16
C SER A 219 -14.67 2.27 -3.36
N TYR A 220 -14.23 3.29 -4.08
CA TYR A 220 -14.85 3.78 -5.30
C TYR A 220 -13.91 3.56 -6.47
N VAL A 221 -14.40 3.07 -7.60
CA VAL A 221 -13.56 2.61 -8.71
C VAL A 221 -14.05 3.18 -10.04
N ARG A 222 -13.11 3.73 -10.81
CA ARG A 222 -13.23 3.95 -12.25
C ARG A 222 -12.20 3.09 -12.97
N GLN A 223 -12.62 2.40 -14.04
CA GLN A 223 -11.75 1.55 -14.84
C GLN A 223 -11.86 1.85 -16.33
N ALA A 224 -10.80 1.58 -17.07
CA ALA A 224 -10.77 1.74 -18.51
C ALA A 224 -11.79 0.80 -19.21
N GLY A 225 -12.38 1.28 -20.30
CA GLY A 225 -13.36 0.52 -21.05
C GLY A 225 -14.74 0.42 -20.40
N ASP A 226 -14.96 1.08 -19.26
CA ASP A 226 -16.24 1.09 -18.56
C ASP A 226 -16.65 2.55 -18.23
N ALA A 227 -17.84 2.94 -18.66
CA ALA A 227 -18.40 4.26 -18.35
C ALA A 227 -19.00 4.34 -16.94
N VAL A 228 -19.23 3.19 -16.30
CA VAL A 228 -19.83 3.10 -14.98
C VAL A 228 -18.76 3.37 -13.91
N LEU A 229 -19.12 4.18 -12.92
CA LEU A 229 -18.37 4.34 -11.70
C LEU A 229 -18.91 3.36 -10.67
N TRP A 230 -18.03 2.68 -9.94
CA TRP A 230 -18.39 1.61 -9.05
C TRP A 230 -18.10 1.95 -7.59
N HIS A 231 -19.00 1.59 -6.70
CA HIS A 231 -18.78 1.51 -5.27
C HIS A 231 -18.64 0.03 -4.87
N VAL A 232 -17.53 -0.31 -4.24
CA VAL A 232 -17.23 -1.62 -3.65
C VAL A 232 -17.38 -1.48 -2.15
N PRO A 233 -18.49 -1.93 -1.54
CA PRO A 233 -18.73 -1.79 -0.10
C PRO A 233 -17.71 -2.55 0.73
N ALA A 234 -17.34 -2.05 1.92
CA ALA A 234 -16.53 -2.82 2.86
C ALA A 234 -17.36 -3.98 3.47
N TYR A 235 -16.64 -4.98 4.01
CA TYR A 235 -17.27 -5.97 4.88
C TYR A 235 -17.50 -5.36 6.26
N GLU A 236 -18.65 -5.67 6.85
CA GLU A 236 -18.93 -5.32 8.24
C GLU A 236 -18.16 -6.26 9.16
N VAL A 237 -17.18 -5.73 9.88
CA VAL A 237 -16.29 -6.49 10.78
C VAL A 237 -16.08 -5.75 12.09
N LYS A 238 -15.78 -6.49 13.15
CA LYS A 238 -15.27 -5.90 14.40
C LYS A 238 -13.77 -5.69 14.24
N ALA A 239 -13.36 -4.46 13.97
CA ALA A 239 -11.95 -4.11 13.89
C ALA A 239 -11.27 -4.22 15.26
N VAL A 240 -10.10 -4.84 15.28
CA VAL A 240 -9.17 -4.91 16.42
C VAL A 240 -8.07 -3.88 16.24
N ASP A 241 -7.47 -3.83 15.05
CA ASP A 241 -6.43 -2.87 14.69
C ASP A 241 -6.54 -2.56 13.19
N THR A 242 -6.52 -1.28 12.83
CA THR A 242 -6.62 -0.84 11.42
C THR A 242 -5.26 -0.51 10.81
N THR A 243 -4.16 -0.70 11.56
CA THR A 243 -2.80 -0.45 11.07
C THR A 243 -2.51 -1.36 9.88
N GLY A 244 -1.97 -0.79 8.81
CA GLY A 244 -1.61 -1.54 7.60
C GLY A 244 -2.80 -2.02 6.75
N ALA A 245 -4.05 -1.66 7.05
CA ALA A 245 -5.20 -2.07 6.25
C ALA A 245 -5.15 -1.52 4.82
N GLY A 246 -4.68 -0.28 4.65
CA GLY A 246 -4.43 0.34 3.34
C GLY A 246 -3.34 -0.42 2.58
N ASP A 247 -2.22 -0.71 3.25
CA ASP A 247 -1.10 -1.45 2.65
C ASP A 247 -1.53 -2.87 2.24
N CYS A 248 -2.32 -3.55 3.09
CA CYS A 248 -2.94 -4.84 2.76
C CYS A 248 -3.82 -4.73 1.51
N PHE A 249 -4.64 -3.68 1.41
CA PHE A 249 -5.47 -3.42 0.24
C PHE A 249 -4.60 -3.25 -1.02
N HIS A 250 -3.54 -2.44 -0.97
CA HIS A 250 -2.64 -2.21 -2.10
C HIS A 250 -1.92 -3.49 -2.54
N GLY A 251 -1.40 -4.27 -1.59
CA GLY A 251 -0.77 -5.56 -1.88
C GLY A 251 -1.73 -6.57 -2.50
N ALA A 252 -2.92 -6.70 -1.94
CA ALA A 252 -3.96 -7.61 -2.45
C ALA A 252 -4.50 -7.16 -3.82
N TYR A 253 -4.64 -5.84 -4.06
CA TYR A 253 -5.00 -5.28 -5.35
C TYR A 253 -3.94 -5.61 -6.41
N ALA A 254 -2.67 -5.35 -6.10
CA ALA A 254 -1.56 -5.67 -7.00
C ALA A 254 -1.47 -7.17 -7.30
N PHE A 255 -1.62 -8.02 -6.28
CA PHE A 255 -1.69 -9.48 -6.47
C PHE A 255 -2.85 -9.90 -7.37
N ALA A 256 -4.04 -9.35 -7.18
CA ALA A 256 -5.21 -9.68 -7.99
C ALA A 256 -5.04 -9.25 -9.47
N LEU A 257 -4.31 -8.16 -9.75
CA LEU A 257 -3.93 -7.76 -11.12
C LEU A 257 -3.11 -8.85 -11.80
N THR A 258 -2.14 -9.46 -11.10
CA THR A 258 -1.32 -10.55 -11.67
C THR A 258 -2.10 -11.84 -11.90
N GLN A 259 -3.32 -11.94 -11.36
CA GLN A 259 -4.26 -13.01 -11.66
C GLN A 259 -5.18 -12.68 -12.86
N GLY A 260 -4.91 -11.61 -13.60
CA GLY A 260 -5.69 -11.16 -14.74
C GLY A 260 -7.07 -10.59 -14.40
N LYS A 261 -7.32 -10.19 -13.14
CA LYS A 261 -8.61 -9.63 -12.72
C LYS A 261 -8.73 -8.18 -13.20
N PRO A 262 -9.93 -7.74 -13.65
CA PRO A 262 -10.17 -6.33 -13.93
C PRO A 262 -10.17 -5.49 -12.64
N PRO A 263 -9.92 -4.18 -12.72
CA PRO A 263 -9.72 -3.32 -11.54
C PRO A 263 -10.82 -3.36 -10.49
N VAL A 264 -12.10 -3.43 -10.88
CA VAL A 264 -13.21 -3.57 -9.94
C VAL A 264 -13.11 -4.90 -9.18
N ALA A 265 -12.79 -6.01 -9.86
CA ALA A 265 -12.63 -7.30 -9.19
C ALA A 265 -11.35 -7.34 -8.32
N CYS A 266 -10.29 -6.60 -8.69
CA CYS A 266 -9.13 -6.39 -7.83
C CYS A 266 -9.51 -5.66 -6.55
N ALA A 267 -10.33 -4.60 -6.64
CA ALA A 267 -10.81 -3.85 -5.48
C ALA A 267 -11.70 -4.73 -4.56
N VAL A 268 -12.55 -5.59 -5.13
CA VAL A 268 -13.35 -6.56 -4.34
C VAL A 268 -12.44 -7.52 -3.58
N TYR A 269 -11.42 -8.08 -4.25
CA TYR A 269 -10.45 -8.97 -3.62
C TYR A 269 -9.66 -8.28 -2.51
N ALA A 270 -9.19 -7.06 -2.78
CA ALA A 270 -8.45 -6.24 -1.84
C ALA A 270 -9.30 -5.84 -0.61
N THR A 271 -10.60 -5.56 -0.82
CA THR A 271 -11.55 -5.28 0.27
C THR A 271 -11.69 -6.48 1.22
N ALA A 272 -11.76 -7.71 0.69
CA ALA A 272 -11.80 -8.91 1.52
C ALA A 272 -10.51 -9.08 2.32
N ALA A 273 -9.34 -8.90 1.69
CA ALA A 273 -8.04 -9.00 2.36
C ALA A 273 -7.90 -7.96 3.47
N ALA A 274 -8.24 -6.69 3.20
CA ALA A 274 -8.18 -5.61 4.19
C ALA A 274 -9.17 -5.85 5.34
N ALA A 275 -10.38 -6.34 5.06
CA ALA A 275 -11.35 -6.67 6.10
C ALA A 275 -10.86 -7.79 7.05
N ILE A 276 -10.14 -8.78 6.53
CA ILE A 276 -9.51 -9.82 7.36
C ILE A 276 -8.38 -9.22 8.19
N SER A 277 -7.50 -8.41 7.61
CA SER A 277 -6.33 -7.87 8.29
C SER A 277 -6.69 -7.04 9.53
N VAL A 278 -7.81 -6.31 9.50
CA VAL A 278 -8.24 -5.49 10.64
C VAL A 278 -8.86 -6.29 11.80
N THR A 279 -9.08 -7.59 11.65
CA THR A 279 -9.65 -8.45 12.73
C THR A 279 -8.61 -8.95 13.71
N GLY A 280 -7.33 -8.70 13.50
CA GLY A 280 -6.23 -9.05 14.38
C GLY A 280 -5.29 -7.86 14.65
N PRO A 281 -4.30 -8.01 15.54
CA PRO A 281 -3.38 -6.95 15.91
C PRO A 281 -2.25 -6.79 14.90
N GLY A 282 -1.71 -5.56 14.80
CA GLY A 282 -0.49 -5.23 14.07
C GLY A 282 -0.64 -5.17 12.55
N GLY A 283 0.26 -4.44 11.92
CA GLY A 283 0.18 -4.16 10.47
C GLY A 283 0.43 -5.38 9.58
N ARG A 284 1.16 -6.40 10.06
CA ARG A 284 1.55 -7.58 9.25
C ARG A 284 1.11 -8.92 9.83
N MET A 285 0.82 -8.98 11.13
CA MET A 285 0.50 -10.26 11.79
C MET A 285 -0.80 -10.87 11.30
N ALA A 286 -1.82 -10.05 11.10
CA ALA A 286 -3.15 -10.47 10.68
C ALA A 286 -3.38 -10.45 9.15
N LEU A 287 -2.33 -10.25 8.36
CA LEU A 287 -2.44 -10.32 6.89
C LEU A 287 -2.90 -11.73 6.47
N PRO A 288 -3.95 -11.84 5.62
CA PRO A 288 -4.53 -13.11 5.23
C PRO A 288 -3.68 -13.88 4.22
N ASP A 289 -3.89 -15.17 4.15
CA ASP A 289 -3.54 -15.99 3.00
C ASP A 289 -4.64 -15.99 1.93
N GLN A 290 -4.32 -16.57 0.77
CA GLN A 290 -5.26 -16.64 -0.35
C GLN A 290 -6.54 -17.43 0.00
N SER A 291 -6.42 -18.50 0.78
CA SER A 291 -7.56 -19.35 1.13
C SER A 291 -8.56 -18.62 2.01
N ALA A 292 -8.08 -17.82 2.96
CA ALA A 292 -8.91 -16.96 3.79
C ALA A 292 -9.66 -15.92 2.94
N CYS A 293 -8.97 -15.26 2.00
CA CYS A 293 -9.61 -14.29 1.09
C CYS A 293 -10.70 -14.96 0.24
N LEU A 294 -10.42 -16.12 -0.36
CA LEU A 294 -11.40 -16.85 -1.18
C LEU A 294 -12.62 -17.28 -0.35
N SER A 295 -12.41 -17.73 0.90
CA SER A 295 -13.49 -18.08 1.81
C SER A 295 -14.37 -16.87 2.16
N TRP A 296 -13.79 -15.68 2.29
CA TRP A 296 -14.55 -14.45 2.54
C TRP A 296 -15.35 -14.00 1.32
N LEU A 297 -14.77 -14.10 0.14
CA LEU A 297 -15.45 -13.77 -1.12
C LEU A 297 -16.64 -14.71 -1.42
N ALA A 298 -16.63 -15.92 -0.87
CA ALA A 298 -17.71 -16.91 -1.03
C ALA A 298 -18.86 -16.74 -0.02
N ARG A 299 -18.78 -15.78 0.94
CA ARG A 299 -19.86 -15.56 1.93
C ARG A 299 -21.08 -14.91 1.29
N GLU A 300 -22.26 -15.16 1.85
CA GLU A 300 -23.53 -14.56 1.38
C GLU A 300 -23.54 -13.02 1.46
N ASN A 301 -22.81 -12.44 2.41
CA ASN A 301 -22.63 -11.00 2.57
C ASN A 301 -21.37 -10.47 1.87
N ALA A 302 -20.91 -11.12 0.82
CA ALA A 302 -19.75 -10.66 0.05
C ALA A 302 -19.95 -9.23 -0.46
N SER A 303 -18.84 -8.49 -0.55
CA SER A 303 -18.84 -7.14 -1.10
C SER A 303 -19.20 -7.17 -2.59
N VAL A 304 -20.45 -6.82 -2.90
CA VAL A 304 -20.96 -6.77 -4.28
C VAL A 304 -20.83 -5.35 -4.81
N PRO A 305 -20.06 -5.12 -5.89
CA PRO A 305 -19.95 -3.81 -6.51
C PRO A 305 -21.30 -3.25 -6.94
N ARG A 306 -21.51 -1.96 -6.70
CA ARG A 306 -22.75 -1.24 -7.06
C ARG A 306 -22.40 -0.05 -7.95
N PRO A 307 -23.19 0.22 -9.02
CA PRO A 307 -23.03 1.45 -9.76
C PRO A 307 -23.23 2.68 -8.85
N ILE A 308 -22.40 3.69 -9.02
CA ILE A 308 -22.64 5.00 -8.38
C ILE A 308 -23.64 5.73 -9.28
N ALA A 309 -24.76 6.17 -8.69
CA ALA A 309 -25.73 6.96 -9.42
C ALA A 309 -25.08 8.26 -9.96
N PRO A 310 -25.41 8.68 -11.21
CA PRO A 310 -25.00 9.99 -11.66
C PRO A 310 -25.56 11.06 -10.70
N PRO A 311 -24.84 12.19 -10.51
CA PRO A 311 -25.43 13.32 -9.76
C PRO A 311 -26.69 13.79 -10.49
N ASP A 312 -27.73 14.11 -9.69
CA ASP A 312 -28.98 14.70 -10.18
C ASP A 312 -28.76 16.04 -10.88
#